data_920340030d649b97238ccaa554e0d1dc
#
_entry.id   920340030d649b97238ccaa554e0d1dc
#
_cell.length_a   1.000
_cell.length_b   1.000
_cell.length_c   1.000
_cell.angle_alpha   90.00
_cell.angle_beta   90.00
_cell.angle_gamma   90.00
#
_symmetry.space_group_name_H-M   'P 1'
#
loop_
_entity.id
_entity.type
_entity.pdbx_description
1 polymer ?
#
loop_
_entity_poly.entity_id
_entity_poly.type
_entity_poly.pdbx_seq_one_letter_code
_entity_poly.pdbx_strand_id
1 'polypeptide(L)'
;MNTARPPGPRGHWLLGNVVEYDKDRIAFLRRHHREYGDVFSFDDRTVFTIDPQLTHQVLTATNHDYVTELGPFAGSSALHAAGEMISPWMRARRVVRPALADAAASGMDARIVAILDAVLDRTAGRDVDVLPVMLDFAGHAVAELCLGEDAAGIPELLAANHAALLPFEDADYQLPAWVPSPRNRRFVRVHRRTMETLTRLVAARRAEPARRPPRDLLDVLLGAHPAMTDKSVTTTLWSILVGGHGIPAAALTSIVRELAIRPRLAADLADEAGPPAGAAPSAGAAPSAGAAPSAEAAPPAEAAPHGRLPLAEAVVKEILRLSPPAWMMTRVARTAVTLGEWRLRPGDEVLCTAFLIHRDPRWWSQPDEFDPARWETARPAPGTYLPFGAGSRYCLGAAVAMRQLTLATSRIAQRFHVHAPNAVAAEPEFCGRLAPAGLRAEFRFGE
;
A
#
# COMPACT_ATOMS: atom_id res chain seq x y z
N MET A 1 12.52 -30.61 19.60
CA MET A 1 12.36 -29.49 18.65
C MET A 1 13.07 -29.90 17.36
N ASN A 2 12.36 -29.91 16.26
CA ASN A 2 12.93 -30.24 14.95
C ASN A 2 13.92 -29.14 14.58
N THR A 3 15.19 -29.46 14.38
CA THR A 3 16.22 -28.48 13.98
C THR A 3 16.34 -28.37 12.46
N ALA A 4 15.48 -29.08 11.74
CA ALA A 4 15.46 -29.12 10.29
C ALA A 4 14.83 -27.82 9.72
N ARG A 5 15.22 -27.47 8.52
CA ARG A 5 14.59 -26.46 7.71
C ARG A 5 13.22 -26.93 7.21
N PRO A 6 12.28 -26.01 6.89
CA PRO A 6 11.06 -26.37 6.18
C PRO A 6 11.38 -27.14 4.88
N PRO A 7 10.59 -28.15 4.52
CA PRO A 7 10.74 -28.84 3.23
C PRO A 7 10.48 -27.83 2.09
N GLY A 8 10.94 -28.17 0.88
CA GLY A 8 10.72 -27.32 -0.27
C GLY A 8 11.20 -27.95 -1.57
N PRO A 9 10.88 -27.32 -2.71
CA PRO A 9 11.26 -27.83 -4.02
C PRO A 9 12.79 -27.86 -4.20
N ARG A 10 13.25 -28.90 -4.88
CA ARG A 10 14.63 -28.97 -5.36
C ARG A 10 14.71 -28.15 -6.64
N GLY A 11 15.24 -26.93 -6.55
CA GLY A 11 15.41 -26.07 -7.70
C GLY A 11 16.47 -26.56 -8.69
N HIS A 12 16.61 -25.83 -9.80
CA HIS A 12 17.70 -26.06 -10.76
C HIS A 12 19.05 -25.86 -10.07
N TRP A 13 20.02 -26.73 -10.36
CA TRP A 13 21.33 -26.78 -9.68
C TRP A 13 22.13 -25.45 -9.67
N LEU A 14 21.89 -24.55 -10.66
CA LEU A 14 22.54 -23.25 -10.76
C LEU A 14 21.60 -22.08 -10.43
N LEU A 15 20.33 -22.18 -10.84
CA LEU A 15 19.38 -21.05 -10.77
C LEU A 15 18.32 -21.22 -9.65
N GLY A 16 18.40 -22.32 -8.88
CA GLY A 16 17.42 -22.58 -7.85
C GLY A 16 15.99 -22.62 -8.39
N ASN A 17 15.06 -22.04 -7.67
CA ASN A 17 13.64 -22.01 -8.02
C ASN A 17 13.21 -20.72 -8.76
N VAL A 18 14.13 -19.75 -8.97
CA VAL A 18 13.83 -18.42 -9.48
C VAL A 18 13.13 -18.46 -10.84
N VAL A 19 13.64 -19.29 -11.78
CA VAL A 19 13.09 -19.36 -13.15
C VAL A 19 11.65 -19.85 -13.17
N GLU A 20 11.32 -20.82 -12.32
CA GLU A 20 9.97 -21.36 -12.23
C GLU A 20 9.03 -20.38 -11.52
N TYR A 21 9.51 -19.74 -10.47
CA TYR A 21 8.79 -18.70 -9.73
C TYR A 21 8.49 -17.49 -10.62
N ASP A 22 9.46 -16.97 -11.35
CA ASP A 22 9.27 -15.83 -12.24
C ASP A 22 8.30 -16.11 -13.39
N LYS A 23 8.23 -17.36 -13.85
CA LYS A 23 7.33 -17.75 -14.93
C LYS A 23 5.85 -17.60 -14.53
N ASP A 24 5.50 -18.02 -13.31
CA ASP A 24 4.16 -17.89 -12.73
C ASP A 24 4.26 -18.03 -11.21
N ARG A 25 4.38 -16.87 -10.55
CA ARG A 25 4.59 -16.76 -9.09
C ARG A 25 3.46 -17.43 -8.30
N ILE A 26 2.22 -17.24 -8.73
CA ILE A 26 1.06 -17.75 -7.99
C ILE A 26 0.86 -19.24 -8.21
N ALA A 27 1.05 -19.73 -9.42
CA ALA A 27 1.00 -21.18 -9.68
C ALA A 27 2.10 -21.92 -8.89
N PHE A 28 3.32 -21.35 -8.85
CA PHE A 28 4.41 -21.87 -8.02
C PHE A 28 4.02 -21.94 -6.54
N LEU A 29 3.55 -20.86 -5.96
CA LEU A 29 3.16 -20.80 -4.56
C LEU A 29 2.01 -21.77 -4.23
N ARG A 30 0.96 -21.80 -5.05
CA ARG A 30 -0.19 -22.70 -4.89
C ARG A 30 0.21 -24.17 -4.99
N ARG A 31 1.13 -24.52 -5.91
CA ARG A 31 1.62 -25.88 -6.07
C ARG A 31 2.38 -26.34 -4.83
N HIS A 32 3.35 -25.53 -4.40
CA HIS A 32 4.21 -25.91 -3.27
C HIS A 32 3.51 -25.81 -1.92
N HIS A 33 2.53 -24.91 -1.77
CA HIS A 33 1.63 -24.92 -0.62
C HIS A 33 0.87 -26.27 -0.49
N ARG A 34 0.36 -26.79 -1.59
CA ARG A 34 -0.34 -28.10 -1.57
C ARG A 34 0.61 -29.27 -1.30
N GLU A 35 1.85 -29.18 -1.74
CA GLU A 35 2.84 -30.25 -1.62
C GLU A 35 3.51 -30.26 -0.24
N TYR A 36 3.87 -29.11 0.30
CA TYR A 36 4.69 -28.98 1.52
C TYR A 36 3.95 -28.41 2.72
N GLY A 37 2.73 -27.88 2.54
CA GLY A 37 1.96 -27.22 3.59
C GLY A 37 2.22 -25.73 3.69
N ASP A 38 1.78 -25.14 4.82
CA ASP A 38 1.73 -23.70 5.03
C ASP A 38 3.11 -23.02 5.17
N VAL A 39 4.18 -23.78 5.40
CA VAL A 39 5.55 -23.27 5.52
C VAL A 39 6.47 -24.14 4.67
N PHE A 40 7.15 -23.53 3.71
CA PHE A 40 8.09 -24.24 2.85
C PHE A 40 9.30 -23.39 2.45
N SER A 41 10.44 -24.03 2.17
CA SER A 41 11.65 -23.35 1.71
C SER A 41 11.58 -23.05 0.22
N PHE A 42 11.96 -21.85 -0.18
CA PHE A 42 12.21 -21.49 -1.57
C PHE A 42 13.65 -21.87 -1.98
N ASP A 43 14.59 -21.55 -1.10
CA ASP A 43 16.01 -21.85 -1.21
C ASP A 43 16.64 -22.04 0.18
N ASP A 44 17.97 -22.01 0.27
CA ASP A 44 18.71 -22.18 1.52
C ASP A 44 18.55 -21.00 2.51
N ARG A 45 17.98 -19.87 2.10
CA ARG A 45 17.87 -18.65 2.90
C ARG A 45 16.46 -18.09 2.99
N THR A 46 15.58 -18.52 2.09
CA THR A 46 14.25 -17.96 1.92
C THR A 46 13.19 -19.00 2.24
N VAL A 47 12.21 -18.62 3.05
CA VAL A 47 11.07 -19.42 3.48
C VAL A 47 9.77 -18.69 3.20
N PHE A 48 8.80 -19.36 2.58
CA PHE A 48 7.43 -18.88 2.47
C PHE A 48 6.59 -19.31 3.66
N THR A 49 5.71 -18.42 4.14
CA THR A 49 4.62 -18.78 5.04
C THR A 49 3.29 -18.28 4.52
N ILE A 50 2.31 -19.20 4.54
CA ILE A 50 0.90 -18.95 4.18
C ILE A 50 0.00 -19.11 5.43
N ASP A 51 0.58 -19.57 6.53
CA ASP A 51 -0.10 -19.65 7.82
C ASP A 51 -0.37 -18.25 8.39
N PRO A 52 -1.65 -17.87 8.67
CA PRO A 52 -1.99 -16.56 9.19
C PRO A 52 -1.39 -16.27 10.57
N GLN A 53 -1.30 -17.26 11.45
CA GLN A 53 -0.81 -17.08 12.82
C GLN A 53 0.72 -16.86 12.80
N LEU A 54 1.45 -17.67 12.04
CA LEU A 54 2.89 -17.51 11.86
C LEU A 54 3.21 -16.20 11.14
N THR A 55 2.44 -15.84 10.11
CA THR A 55 2.55 -14.54 9.45
C THR A 55 2.33 -13.40 10.43
N HIS A 56 1.28 -13.45 11.25
CA HIS A 56 1.01 -12.44 12.27
C HIS A 56 2.15 -12.38 13.30
N GLN A 57 2.69 -13.52 13.74
CA GLN A 57 3.84 -13.59 14.64
C GLN A 57 5.07 -12.90 14.04
N VAL A 58 5.43 -13.21 12.80
CA VAL A 58 6.57 -12.60 12.09
C VAL A 58 6.40 -11.08 11.98
N LEU A 59 5.21 -10.62 11.59
CA LEU A 59 4.94 -9.20 11.43
C LEU A 59 4.93 -8.42 12.75
N THR A 60 4.41 -9.02 13.83
CA THR A 60 4.40 -8.39 15.16
C THR A 60 5.76 -8.40 15.82
N ALA A 61 6.60 -9.40 15.59
CA ALA A 61 7.98 -9.47 16.08
C ALA A 61 8.97 -8.60 15.26
N THR A 62 8.49 -7.88 14.23
CA THR A 62 9.31 -6.95 13.44
C THR A 62 9.85 -5.83 14.33
N ASN A 63 11.10 -5.48 14.13
CA ASN A 63 11.97 -4.58 14.91
C ASN A 63 12.61 -5.24 16.15
N HIS A 64 12.15 -6.40 16.58
CA HIS A 64 12.76 -7.18 17.65
C HIS A 64 13.55 -8.35 17.03
N ASP A 65 12.87 -9.34 16.51
CA ASP A 65 13.46 -10.55 15.94
C ASP A 65 13.70 -10.45 14.43
N TYR A 66 12.93 -9.60 13.76
CA TYR A 66 13.00 -9.38 12.33
C TYR A 66 13.21 -7.91 11.99
N VAL A 67 13.76 -7.65 10.80
CA VAL A 67 13.75 -6.34 10.15
C VAL A 67 12.96 -6.42 8.84
N THR A 68 12.57 -5.26 8.33
CA THR A 68 12.01 -5.17 6.98
C THR A 68 13.12 -5.39 5.96
N GLU A 69 12.75 -5.82 4.76
CA GLU A 69 13.65 -5.88 3.62
C GLU A 69 14.41 -4.56 3.43
N LEU A 70 15.65 -4.67 3.00
CA LEU A 70 16.62 -3.58 3.01
C LEU A 70 16.76 -2.85 1.67
N GLY A 71 15.89 -3.19 0.72
CA GLY A 71 15.90 -2.65 -0.62
C GLY A 71 16.95 -3.30 -1.53
N PRO A 72 16.86 -3.03 -2.85
CA PRO A 72 17.52 -3.81 -3.89
C PRO A 72 19.06 -3.77 -3.90
N PHE A 73 19.68 -2.91 -3.08
CA PHE A 73 21.13 -2.75 -3.04
C PHE A 73 21.76 -3.02 -1.67
N ALA A 74 21.01 -3.63 -0.78
CA ALA A 74 21.46 -3.94 0.55
C ALA A 74 22.40 -5.16 0.55
N GLY A 75 23.67 -4.96 0.86
CA GLY A 75 24.65 -6.02 1.07
C GLY A 75 24.56 -6.65 2.47
N SER A 76 25.42 -7.61 2.77
CA SER A 76 25.46 -8.34 4.05
C SER A 76 25.63 -7.47 5.31
N SER A 77 26.19 -6.28 5.19
CA SER A 77 26.27 -5.27 6.27
C SER A 77 24.93 -4.58 6.57
N ALA A 78 23.96 -4.77 5.69
CA ALA A 78 22.66 -4.10 5.72
C ALA A 78 21.79 -4.55 6.90
N LEU A 79 21.95 -5.77 7.39
CA LEU A 79 21.21 -6.27 8.55
C LEU A 79 21.52 -5.44 9.82
N HIS A 80 22.79 -5.07 10.00
CA HIS A 80 23.22 -4.20 11.10
C HIS A 80 22.66 -2.78 10.92
N ALA A 81 22.84 -2.19 9.71
CA ALA A 81 22.34 -0.87 9.38
C ALA A 81 20.81 -0.74 9.53
N ALA A 82 20.05 -1.80 9.17
CA ALA A 82 18.61 -1.83 9.41
C ALA A 82 18.27 -1.75 10.89
N GLY A 83 19.03 -2.44 11.75
CA GLY A 83 18.87 -2.35 13.20
C GLY A 83 19.03 -0.92 13.72
N GLU A 84 20.03 -0.20 13.23
CA GLU A 84 20.28 1.21 13.61
C GLU A 84 19.17 2.17 13.15
N MET A 85 18.52 1.88 12.04
CA MET A 85 17.42 2.70 11.51
C MET A 85 16.08 2.52 12.24
N ILE A 86 15.94 1.49 13.08
CA ILE A 86 14.67 1.22 13.79
C ILE A 86 14.25 2.42 14.65
N SER A 87 15.15 2.92 15.51
CA SER A 87 14.82 3.99 16.45
C SER A 87 14.46 5.32 15.78
N PRO A 88 15.21 5.83 14.79
CA PRO A 88 14.82 7.02 14.04
C PRO A 88 13.47 6.86 13.34
N TRP A 89 13.23 5.72 12.71
CA TRP A 89 11.98 5.43 12.02
C TRP A 89 10.79 5.36 12.98
N MET A 90 10.93 4.69 14.13
CA MET A 90 9.84 4.58 15.11
C MET A 90 9.54 5.94 15.76
N ARG A 91 10.54 6.83 15.89
CA ARG A 91 10.32 8.21 16.31
C ARG A 91 9.50 8.98 15.28
N ALA A 92 9.89 8.94 14.01
CA ALA A 92 9.15 9.57 12.92
C ALA A 92 7.69 9.10 12.87
N ARG A 93 7.45 7.80 13.01
CA ARG A 93 6.09 7.23 13.05
C ARG A 93 5.24 7.80 14.17
N ARG A 94 5.79 7.99 15.37
CA ARG A 94 5.05 8.57 16.51
C ARG A 94 4.65 10.02 16.26
N VAL A 95 5.49 10.77 15.55
CA VAL A 95 5.20 12.17 15.17
C VAL A 95 4.13 12.24 14.09
N VAL A 96 4.25 11.40 13.07
CA VAL A 96 3.40 11.46 11.86
C VAL A 96 2.01 10.85 12.09
N ARG A 97 1.90 9.81 12.91
CA ARG A 97 0.67 9.03 13.09
C ARG A 97 -0.56 9.88 13.48
N PRO A 98 -0.49 10.78 14.47
CA PRO A 98 -1.63 11.64 14.79
C PRO A 98 -2.03 12.52 13.61
N ALA A 99 -1.07 13.16 12.94
CA ALA A 99 -1.35 14.04 11.81
C ALA A 99 -2.02 13.31 10.64
N LEU A 100 -1.65 12.07 10.36
CA LEU A 100 -2.31 11.26 9.33
C LEU A 100 -3.72 10.80 9.78
N ALA A 101 -3.93 10.55 11.07
CA ALA A 101 -5.26 10.26 11.60
C ALA A 101 -6.18 11.49 11.49
N ASP A 102 -5.67 12.66 11.86
CA ASP A 102 -6.39 13.93 11.74
C ASP A 102 -6.70 14.26 10.27
N ALA A 103 -5.75 14.07 9.35
CA ALA A 103 -5.97 14.25 7.91
C ALA A 103 -7.05 13.32 7.36
N ALA A 104 -7.15 12.10 7.87
CA ALA A 104 -8.21 11.16 7.50
C ALA A 104 -9.59 11.56 8.05
N ALA A 105 -9.63 12.24 9.19
CA ALA A 105 -10.86 12.61 9.89
C ALA A 105 -11.41 13.99 9.47
N SER A 106 -10.56 14.96 9.13
CA SER A 106 -10.90 16.40 9.20
C SER A 106 -10.84 17.19 7.90
N GLY A 107 -11.08 16.59 6.72
CA GLY A 107 -11.41 17.48 5.62
C GLY A 107 -10.40 17.59 4.47
N MET A 108 -9.55 16.61 4.29
CA MET A 108 -8.86 16.44 2.99
C MET A 108 -9.80 15.97 1.88
N ASP A 109 -11.03 15.59 2.21
CA ASP A 109 -12.01 15.03 1.28
C ASP A 109 -12.22 15.89 0.05
N ALA A 110 -12.51 17.18 0.25
CA ALA A 110 -12.73 18.09 -0.86
C ALA A 110 -11.49 18.24 -1.77
N ARG A 111 -10.29 18.24 -1.18
CA ARG A 111 -9.02 18.32 -1.92
C ARG A 111 -8.77 17.03 -2.70
N ILE A 112 -8.96 15.86 -2.05
CA ILE A 112 -8.82 14.54 -2.69
C ILE A 112 -9.78 14.45 -3.88
N VAL A 113 -11.04 14.85 -3.70
CA VAL A 113 -12.06 14.83 -4.75
C VAL A 113 -11.68 15.79 -5.88
N ALA A 114 -11.25 17.02 -5.57
CA ALA A 114 -10.85 18.00 -6.58
C ALA A 114 -9.64 17.52 -7.41
N ILE A 115 -8.65 16.88 -6.78
CA ILE A 115 -7.50 16.29 -7.47
C ILE A 115 -7.96 15.15 -8.38
N LEU A 116 -8.82 14.26 -7.88
CA LEU A 116 -9.37 13.16 -8.68
C LEU A 116 -10.14 13.68 -9.89
N ASP A 117 -11.04 14.64 -9.67
CA ASP A 117 -11.82 15.25 -10.73
C ASP A 117 -10.92 15.87 -11.79
N ALA A 118 -9.91 16.65 -11.39
CA ALA A 118 -8.96 17.25 -12.33
C ALA A 118 -8.17 16.22 -13.15
N VAL A 119 -7.82 15.07 -12.56
CA VAL A 119 -7.14 13.98 -13.27
C VAL A 119 -8.09 13.29 -14.26
N LEU A 120 -9.30 12.96 -13.83
CA LEU A 120 -10.26 12.23 -14.65
C LEU A 120 -10.84 13.10 -15.78
N ASP A 121 -11.07 14.39 -15.53
CA ASP A 121 -11.56 15.32 -16.56
C ASP A 121 -10.57 15.46 -17.74
N ARG A 122 -9.26 15.36 -17.48
CA ARG A 122 -8.25 15.35 -18.54
C ARG A 122 -8.30 14.09 -19.41
N THR A 123 -8.86 13.01 -18.90
CA THR A 123 -8.90 11.69 -19.57
C THR A 123 -10.29 11.29 -20.07
N ALA A 124 -11.34 12.00 -19.64
CA ALA A 124 -12.73 11.69 -19.98
C ALA A 124 -12.94 11.59 -21.49
N GLY A 125 -13.70 10.56 -21.90
CA GLY A 125 -13.98 10.28 -23.32
C GLY A 125 -12.79 9.75 -24.12
N ARG A 126 -11.67 9.41 -23.46
CA ARG A 126 -10.51 8.80 -24.12
C ARG A 126 -10.28 7.38 -23.60
N ASP A 127 -9.84 6.52 -24.50
CA ASP A 127 -9.33 5.20 -24.13
C ASP A 127 -7.92 5.35 -23.54
N VAL A 128 -7.77 5.12 -22.23
CA VAL A 128 -6.52 5.32 -21.49
C VAL A 128 -6.09 4.04 -20.75
N ASP A 129 -4.80 3.92 -20.50
CA ASP A 129 -4.27 2.97 -19.53
C ASP A 129 -4.62 3.47 -18.12
N VAL A 130 -5.31 2.64 -17.33
CA VAL A 130 -5.86 3.04 -16.03
C VAL A 130 -4.78 3.25 -14.98
N LEU A 131 -3.76 2.38 -14.94
CA LEU A 131 -2.73 2.46 -13.90
C LEU A 131 -1.94 3.79 -13.91
N PRO A 132 -1.46 4.31 -15.06
CA PRO A 132 -0.86 5.65 -15.13
C PRO A 132 -1.79 6.77 -14.65
N VAL A 133 -3.08 6.72 -14.97
CA VAL A 133 -4.08 7.71 -14.50
C VAL A 133 -4.20 7.67 -12.98
N MET A 134 -4.26 6.48 -12.40
CA MET A 134 -4.34 6.31 -10.94
C MET A 134 -3.02 6.67 -10.24
N LEU A 135 -1.87 6.45 -10.89
CA LEU A 135 -0.57 6.93 -10.40
C LEU A 135 -0.50 8.46 -10.38
N ASP A 136 -0.99 9.12 -11.42
CA ASP A 136 -1.07 10.59 -11.47
C ASP A 136 -1.94 11.14 -10.32
N PHE A 137 -3.13 10.58 -10.12
CA PHE A 137 -3.99 10.93 -8.99
C PHE A 137 -3.30 10.70 -7.63
N ALA A 138 -2.78 9.50 -7.38
CA ALA A 138 -2.16 9.16 -6.10
C ALA A 138 -0.92 10.02 -5.82
N GLY A 139 -0.14 10.34 -6.86
CA GLY A 139 1.02 11.22 -6.78
C GLY A 139 0.65 12.64 -6.33
N HIS A 140 -0.37 13.22 -6.94
CA HIS A 140 -0.87 14.53 -6.55
C HIS A 140 -1.47 14.53 -5.14
N ALA A 141 -2.27 13.52 -4.80
CA ALA A 141 -2.91 13.42 -3.49
C ALA A 141 -1.89 13.28 -2.34
N VAL A 142 -0.86 12.44 -2.49
CA VAL A 142 0.17 12.29 -1.47
C VAL A 142 1.12 13.48 -1.41
N ALA A 143 1.41 14.14 -2.52
CA ALA A 143 2.22 15.37 -2.55
C ALA A 143 1.50 16.50 -1.82
N GLU A 144 0.20 16.70 -2.07
CA GLU A 144 -0.65 17.68 -1.37
C GLU A 144 -0.66 17.40 0.14
N LEU A 145 -0.88 16.16 0.57
CA LEU A 145 -0.85 15.76 1.99
C LEU A 145 0.48 16.11 2.67
N CYS A 146 1.59 15.86 1.97
CA CYS A 146 2.93 16.00 2.56
C CYS A 146 3.44 17.45 2.54
N LEU A 147 3.13 18.21 1.51
CA LEU A 147 3.81 19.46 1.16
C LEU A 147 2.86 20.65 0.86
N GLY A 148 1.55 20.39 0.71
CA GLY A 148 0.58 21.43 0.41
C GLY A 148 0.98 22.29 -0.80
N GLU A 149 1.15 23.59 -0.56
CA GLU A 149 1.52 24.57 -1.61
C GLU A 149 2.89 24.28 -2.27
N ASP A 150 3.80 23.56 -1.59
CA ASP A 150 5.13 23.20 -2.11
C ASP A 150 5.13 21.86 -2.89
N ALA A 151 3.95 21.29 -3.19
CA ALA A 151 3.81 20.03 -3.89
C ALA A 151 4.19 20.07 -5.37
N ALA A 152 4.36 21.26 -5.96
CA ALA A 152 4.64 21.43 -7.39
C ALA A 152 5.90 20.65 -7.83
N GLY A 153 5.79 19.86 -8.92
CA GLY A 153 6.88 19.05 -9.47
C GLY A 153 7.17 17.75 -8.71
N ILE A 154 6.53 17.50 -7.57
CA ILE A 154 6.71 16.25 -6.79
C ILE A 154 6.02 15.06 -7.46
N PRO A 155 4.78 15.15 -8.00
CA PRO A 155 4.16 14.04 -8.71
C PRO A 155 5.00 13.51 -9.87
N GLU A 156 5.63 14.39 -10.65
CA GLU A 156 6.52 14.03 -11.75
C GLU A 156 7.78 13.32 -11.26
N LEU A 157 8.35 13.76 -10.13
CA LEU A 157 9.49 13.07 -9.51
C LEU A 157 9.08 11.68 -8.99
N LEU A 158 7.89 11.53 -8.42
CA LEU A 158 7.36 10.23 -7.99
C LEU A 158 7.16 9.30 -9.17
N ALA A 159 6.55 9.78 -10.26
CA ALA A 159 6.38 9.01 -11.49
C ALA A 159 7.72 8.57 -12.09
N ALA A 160 8.72 9.47 -12.12
CA ALA A 160 10.06 9.15 -12.60
C ALA A 160 10.76 8.09 -11.72
N ASN A 161 10.63 8.20 -10.39
CA ASN A 161 11.17 7.21 -9.45
C ASN A 161 10.47 5.85 -9.62
N HIS A 162 9.14 5.86 -9.73
CA HIS A 162 8.36 4.66 -9.98
C HIS A 162 8.82 3.94 -11.25
N ALA A 163 8.91 4.66 -12.38
CA ALA A 163 9.39 4.11 -13.65
C ALA A 163 10.87 3.66 -13.61
N ALA A 164 11.69 4.20 -12.71
CA ALA A 164 13.04 3.75 -12.51
C ALA A 164 13.16 2.52 -11.61
N LEU A 165 12.18 2.32 -10.71
CA LEU A 165 12.12 1.21 -9.76
C LEU A 165 11.51 -0.05 -10.37
N LEU A 166 10.49 0.08 -11.26
CA LEU A 166 9.80 -1.04 -11.90
C LEU A 166 10.72 -2.19 -12.35
N PRO A 167 11.83 -1.95 -13.10
CA PRO A 167 12.70 -3.04 -13.53
C PRO A 167 13.35 -3.82 -12.37
N PHE A 168 13.36 -3.29 -11.15
CA PHE A 168 13.87 -3.98 -9.97
C PHE A 168 12.78 -4.76 -9.23
N GLU A 169 11.53 -4.32 -9.35
CA GLU A 169 10.38 -5.00 -8.79
C GLU A 169 9.98 -6.23 -9.64
N ASP A 170 10.25 -6.16 -10.95
CA ASP A 170 9.88 -7.20 -11.92
C ASP A 170 10.90 -8.34 -11.99
N ALA A 171 12.14 -8.13 -11.56
CA ALA A 171 13.21 -9.10 -11.68
C ALA A 171 13.67 -9.60 -10.30
N ASP A 172 13.56 -10.91 -10.06
CA ASP A 172 14.10 -11.54 -8.87
C ASP A 172 15.64 -11.61 -8.89
N TYR A 173 16.25 -11.47 -10.06
CA TYR A 173 17.70 -11.42 -10.19
C TYR A 173 18.18 -9.99 -10.41
N GLN A 174 18.86 -9.45 -9.42
CA GLN A 174 19.37 -8.07 -9.46
C GLN A 174 20.88 -8.05 -9.56
N LEU A 175 21.41 -7.30 -10.55
CA LEU A 175 22.82 -7.01 -10.59
C LEU A 175 23.19 -6.14 -9.36
N PRO A 176 24.33 -6.42 -8.71
CA PRO A 176 24.79 -5.60 -7.60
C PRO A 176 24.82 -4.10 -7.94
N ALA A 177 24.56 -3.25 -6.96
CA ALA A 177 24.48 -1.79 -7.15
C ALA A 177 25.75 -1.16 -7.76
N TRP A 178 26.92 -1.76 -7.51
CA TRP A 178 28.21 -1.30 -8.03
C TRP A 178 28.38 -1.58 -9.53
N VAL A 179 27.56 -2.45 -10.13
CA VAL A 179 27.58 -2.67 -11.59
C VAL A 179 26.98 -1.46 -12.29
N PRO A 180 27.72 -0.75 -13.15
CA PRO A 180 27.26 0.48 -13.77
C PRO A 180 26.34 0.21 -14.98
N SER A 181 25.31 -0.61 -14.80
CA SER A 181 24.31 -0.86 -15.83
C SER A 181 23.48 0.40 -16.12
N PRO A 182 22.92 0.57 -17.33
CA PRO A 182 22.03 1.70 -17.65
C PRO A 182 20.85 1.81 -16.66
N ARG A 183 20.30 0.68 -16.23
CA ARG A 183 19.24 0.55 -15.24
C ARG A 183 19.67 1.11 -13.88
N ASN A 184 20.81 0.64 -13.32
CA ASN A 184 21.32 1.12 -12.03
C ASN A 184 21.65 2.62 -12.09
N ARG A 185 22.28 3.09 -13.19
CA ARG A 185 22.58 4.52 -13.37
C ARG A 185 21.32 5.38 -13.44
N ARG A 186 20.27 4.91 -14.12
CA ARG A 186 18.97 5.63 -14.19
C ARG A 186 18.36 5.74 -12.80
N PHE A 187 18.24 4.64 -12.07
CA PHE A 187 17.69 4.61 -10.71
C PHE A 187 18.45 5.56 -9.77
N VAL A 188 19.78 5.42 -9.68
CA VAL A 188 20.61 6.27 -8.81
C VAL A 188 20.47 7.75 -9.16
N ARG A 189 20.44 8.10 -10.44
CA ARG A 189 20.29 9.49 -10.90
C ARG A 189 18.93 10.07 -10.48
N VAL A 190 17.85 9.35 -10.74
CA VAL A 190 16.49 9.80 -10.44
C VAL A 190 16.32 9.91 -8.92
N HIS A 191 16.70 8.88 -8.17
CA HIS A 191 16.62 8.89 -6.71
C HIS A 191 17.42 10.06 -6.10
N ARG A 192 18.68 10.27 -6.54
CA ARG A 192 19.49 11.38 -6.07
C ARG A 192 18.82 12.72 -6.33
N ARG A 193 18.31 12.98 -7.54
CA ARG A 193 17.60 14.22 -7.89
C ARG A 193 16.41 14.45 -6.96
N THR A 194 15.65 13.42 -6.67
CA THR A 194 14.48 13.51 -5.76
C THR A 194 14.93 13.84 -4.34
N MET A 195 15.93 13.14 -3.81
CA MET A 195 16.44 13.42 -2.47
C MET A 195 17.03 14.82 -2.35
N GLU A 196 17.74 15.33 -3.37
CA GLU A 196 18.24 16.70 -3.43
C GLU A 196 17.10 17.73 -3.42
N THR A 197 16.01 17.45 -4.16
CA THR A 197 14.83 18.33 -4.18
C THR A 197 14.13 18.36 -2.83
N LEU A 198 13.86 17.21 -2.24
CA LEU A 198 13.24 17.12 -0.92
C LEU A 198 14.10 17.78 0.17
N THR A 199 15.44 17.58 0.11
CA THR A 199 16.36 18.22 1.08
C THR A 199 16.31 19.74 0.97
N ARG A 200 16.26 20.31 -0.24
CA ARG A 200 16.11 21.76 -0.45
C ARG A 200 14.78 22.28 0.08
N LEU A 201 13.67 21.57 -0.16
CA LEU A 201 12.36 21.94 0.38
C LEU A 201 12.35 21.92 1.92
N VAL A 202 12.90 20.87 2.54
CA VAL A 202 13.01 20.78 4.00
C VAL A 202 13.83 21.96 4.56
N ALA A 203 14.97 22.27 3.96
CA ALA A 203 15.83 23.37 4.41
C ALA A 203 15.15 24.74 4.24
N ALA A 204 14.49 24.97 3.11
CA ALA A 204 13.76 26.22 2.85
C ALA A 204 12.63 26.42 3.88
N ARG A 205 11.79 25.37 4.07
CA ARG A 205 10.68 25.41 5.03
C ARG A 205 11.14 25.56 6.48
N ARG A 206 12.28 24.99 6.86
CA ARG A 206 12.87 25.16 8.21
C ARG A 206 13.34 26.60 8.48
N ALA A 207 13.73 27.33 7.44
CA ALA A 207 14.12 28.72 7.56
C ALA A 207 12.91 29.67 7.73
N GLU A 208 11.68 29.21 7.45
CA GLU A 208 10.46 29.98 7.69
C GLU A 208 10.08 29.99 9.18
N PRO A 209 9.36 31.03 9.66
CA PRO A 209 8.75 31.01 10.98
C PRO A 209 7.78 29.83 11.13
N ALA A 210 7.85 29.13 12.26
CA ALA A 210 6.95 28.03 12.55
C ALA A 210 5.48 28.49 12.52
N ARG A 211 4.66 27.85 11.70
CA ARG A 211 3.21 28.15 11.62
C ARG A 211 2.41 27.28 12.58
N ARG A 212 1.37 27.86 13.14
CA ARG A 212 0.39 27.16 13.97
C ARG A 212 -1.01 27.62 13.58
N PRO A 213 -1.91 26.71 13.19
CA PRO A 213 -1.69 25.25 13.05
C PRO A 213 -0.72 24.91 11.89
N PRO A 214 -0.13 23.69 11.88
CA PRO A 214 0.66 23.17 10.76
C PRO A 214 -0.16 23.16 9.47
N ARG A 215 0.46 23.53 8.34
CA ARG A 215 -0.20 23.54 7.02
C ARG A 215 -0.34 22.14 6.42
N ASP A 216 0.68 21.32 6.67
CA ASP A 216 0.89 20.04 6.04
C ASP A 216 1.79 19.11 6.91
N LEU A 217 2.09 17.93 6.41
CA LEU A 217 2.91 16.96 7.12
C LEU A 217 4.35 17.40 7.30
N LEU A 218 4.91 18.21 6.40
CA LEU A 218 6.25 18.76 6.54
C LEU A 218 6.32 19.69 7.76
N ASP A 219 5.36 20.57 7.96
CA ASP A 219 5.29 21.43 9.15
C ASP A 219 5.21 20.60 10.45
N VAL A 220 4.43 19.51 10.44
CA VAL A 220 4.34 18.57 11.59
C VAL A 220 5.68 17.94 11.91
N LEU A 221 6.42 17.49 10.90
CA LEU A 221 7.74 16.89 11.08
C LEU A 221 8.78 17.89 11.59
N LEU A 222 8.73 19.12 11.07
CA LEU A 222 9.63 20.20 11.48
C LEU A 222 9.34 20.70 12.90
N GLY A 223 8.08 20.67 13.34
CA GLY A 223 7.65 21.03 14.69
C GLY A 223 7.83 19.92 15.74
N ALA A 224 8.37 18.77 15.38
CA ALA A 224 8.53 17.63 16.30
C ALA A 224 9.47 17.90 17.47
N HIS A 225 9.10 17.38 18.65
CA HIS A 225 9.94 17.42 19.85
C HIS A 225 10.27 16.00 20.34
N PRO A 226 11.58 15.69 20.57
CA PRO A 226 12.76 16.50 20.24
C PRO A 226 12.89 16.70 18.72
N ALA A 227 13.56 17.80 18.33
CA ALA A 227 13.70 18.17 16.91
C ALA A 227 14.31 17.03 16.07
N MET A 228 13.76 16.83 14.88
CA MET A 228 14.29 15.90 13.89
C MET A 228 15.34 16.61 13.03
N THR A 229 16.40 15.87 12.65
CA THR A 229 17.39 16.37 11.68
C THR A 229 16.76 16.46 10.28
N ASP A 230 17.27 17.36 9.42
CA ASP A 230 16.80 17.49 8.04
C ASP A 230 16.87 16.17 7.28
N LYS A 231 17.95 15.41 7.48
CA LYS A 231 18.08 14.05 6.90
C LYS A 231 16.94 13.13 7.33
N SER A 232 16.58 13.15 8.62
CA SER A 232 15.48 12.32 9.14
C SER A 232 14.11 12.76 8.59
N VAL A 233 13.88 14.07 8.51
CA VAL A 233 12.66 14.64 7.92
C VAL A 233 12.57 14.26 6.44
N THR A 234 13.63 14.50 5.65
CA THR A 234 13.69 14.16 4.22
C THR A 234 13.42 12.68 3.97
N THR A 235 14.08 11.79 4.74
CA THR A 235 13.90 10.34 4.59
C THR A 235 12.47 9.91 4.97
N THR A 236 11.89 10.52 5.99
CA THR A 236 10.50 10.23 6.40
C THR A 236 9.51 10.68 5.33
N LEU A 237 9.65 11.90 4.81
CA LEU A 237 8.83 12.40 3.69
C LEU A 237 8.93 11.48 2.47
N TRP A 238 10.15 11.12 2.07
CA TRP A 238 10.37 10.21 0.96
C TRP A 238 9.62 8.88 1.14
N SER A 239 9.72 8.28 2.34
CA SER A 239 9.04 7.02 2.63
C SER A 239 7.51 7.13 2.54
N ILE A 240 6.93 8.26 2.95
CA ILE A 240 5.49 8.51 2.89
C ILE A 240 5.06 8.76 1.44
N LEU A 241 5.79 9.58 0.71
CA LEU A 241 5.52 9.91 -0.69
C LEU A 241 5.52 8.64 -1.57
N VAL A 242 6.54 7.78 -1.44
CA VAL A 242 6.61 6.52 -2.19
C VAL A 242 5.49 5.56 -1.77
N GLY A 243 5.26 5.40 -0.45
CA GLY A 243 4.20 4.51 0.05
C GLY A 243 2.79 4.95 -0.33
N GLY A 244 2.57 6.26 -0.47
CA GLY A 244 1.28 6.85 -0.86
C GLY A 244 1.05 6.95 -2.38
N HIS A 245 2.01 6.53 -3.20
CA HIS A 245 1.93 6.65 -4.66
C HIS A 245 1.48 5.34 -5.33
N GLY A 246 2.36 4.34 -5.40
CA GLY A 246 2.12 3.15 -6.23
C GLY A 246 1.06 2.19 -5.68
N ILE A 247 0.98 2.04 -4.36
CA ILE A 247 0.09 1.09 -3.70
C ILE A 247 -1.40 1.51 -3.81
N PRO A 248 -1.78 2.77 -3.50
CA PRO A 248 -3.15 3.22 -3.73
C PRO A 248 -3.55 3.21 -5.21
N ALA A 249 -2.63 3.55 -6.11
CA ALA A 249 -2.90 3.49 -7.55
C ALA A 249 -3.25 2.08 -8.04
N ALA A 250 -2.53 1.05 -7.57
CA ALA A 250 -2.82 -0.33 -7.89
C ALA A 250 -4.20 -0.79 -7.35
N ALA A 251 -4.56 -0.38 -6.12
CA ALA A 251 -5.88 -0.65 -5.56
C ALA A 251 -6.98 0.01 -6.39
N LEU A 252 -6.81 1.28 -6.78
CA LEU A 252 -7.77 2.01 -7.61
C LEU A 252 -7.91 1.40 -9.00
N THR A 253 -6.81 0.91 -9.60
CA THR A 253 -6.86 0.19 -10.87
C THR A 253 -7.74 -1.06 -10.75
N SER A 254 -7.62 -1.80 -9.65
CA SER A 254 -8.48 -2.95 -9.37
C SER A 254 -9.94 -2.55 -9.13
N ILE A 255 -10.19 -1.43 -8.45
CA ILE A 255 -11.54 -0.87 -8.26
C ILE A 255 -12.17 -0.51 -9.62
N VAL A 256 -11.46 0.22 -10.47
CA VAL A 256 -11.95 0.60 -11.81
C VAL A 256 -12.30 -0.64 -12.64
N ARG A 257 -11.48 -1.71 -12.56
CA ARG A 257 -11.79 -3.00 -13.19
C ARG A 257 -13.14 -3.56 -12.71
N GLU A 258 -13.35 -3.58 -11.40
CA GLU A 258 -14.57 -4.15 -10.82
C GLU A 258 -15.82 -3.31 -11.14
N LEU A 259 -15.70 -1.99 -11.18
CA LEU A 259 -16.79 -1.10 -11.61
C LEU A 259 -17.17 -1.35 -13.08
N ALA A 260 -16.18 -1.56 -13.95
CA ALA A 260 -16.43 -1.86 -15.36
C ALA A 260 -17.10 -3.23 -15.58
N ILE A 261 -16.71 -4.25 -14.81
CA ILE A 261 -17.27 -5.61 -14.90
C ILE A 261 -18.69 -5.69 -14.28
N ARG A 262 -18.99 -4.83 -13.30
CA ARG A 262 -20.21 -4.86 -12.50
C ARG A 262 -20.98 -3.55 -12.56
N PRO A 263 -21.68 -3.25 -13.68
CA PRO A 263 -22.39 -1.97 -13.84
C PRO A 263 -23.49 -1.75 -12.79
N ARG A 264 -24.11 -2.82 -12.26
CA ARG A 264 -25.08 -2.70 -11.15
C ARG A 264 -24.42 -2.20 -9.87
N LEU A 265 -23.24 -2.72 -9.53
CA LEU A 265 -22.48 -2.23 -8.38
C LEU A 265 -22.11 -0.75 -8.56
N ALA A 266 -21.73 -0.34 -9.76
CA ALA A 266 -21.43 1.06 -10.03
C ALA A 266 -22.67 1.96 -9.84
N ALA A 267 -23.86 1.50 -10.27
CA ALA A 267 -25.12 2.20 -10.05
C ALA A 267 -25.46 2.30 -8.54
N ASP A 268 -25.37 1.19 -7.80
CA ASP A 268 -25.64 1.17 -6.34
C ASP A 268 -24.70 2.12 -5.58
N LEU A 269 -23.43 2.23 -6.00
CA LEU A 269 -22.46 3.17 -5.43
C LEU A 269 -22.76 4.63 -5.78
N ALA A 270 -23.25 4.88 -6.99
CA ALA A 270 -23.69 6.21 -7.42
C ALA A 270 -24.93 6.67 -6.63
N ASP A 271 -25.88 5.76 -6.42
CA ASP A 271 -27.08 6.02 -5.62
C ASP A 271 -26.73 6.29 -4.14
N GLU A 272 -25.78 5.51 -3.55
CA GLU A 272 -25.28 5.76 -2.20
C GLU A 272 -24.60 7.12 -2.08
N ALA A 273 -23.83 7.53 -3.09
CA ALA A 273 -23.12 8.81 -3.09
C ALA A 273 -24.06 10.02 -3.24
N GLY A 274 -25.26 9.83 -3.77
CA GLY A 274 -26.23 10.88 -4.06
C GLY A 274 -25.81 11.77 -5.23
N PRO A 275 -26.60 12.82 -5.55
CA PRO A 275 -26.29 13.71 -6.65
C PRO A 275 -25.00 14.50 -6.41
N PRO A 276 -24.19 14.80 -7.45
CA PRO A 276 -22.96 15.57 -7.30
C PRO A 276 -23.26 16.95 -6.72
N ALA A 277 -22.44 17.39 -5.75
CA ALA A 277 -22.55 18.69 -5.14
C ALA A 277 -22.42 19.79 -6.23
N GLY A 278 -23.52 20.44 -6.59
CA GLY A 278 -23.65 21.42 -7.67
C GLY A 278 -24.99 21.36 -8.40
N ALA A 279 -25.71 20.25 -8.29
CA ALA A 279 -27.12 20.18 -8.67
C ALA A 279 -27.95 20.55 -7.42
N ALA A 280 -28.28 21.82 -7.26
CA ALA A 280 -29.10 22.24 -6.13
C ALA A 280 -30.51 21.63 -6.22
N PRO A 281 -31.00 21.07 -5.10
CA PRO A 281 -32.25 21.58 -4.57
C PRO A 281 -32.21 21.83 -3.07
N SER A 282 -32.77 22.97 -2.70
CA SER A 282 -33.47 23.38 -1.48
C SER A 282 -33.25 22.61 -0.15
N ALA A 283 -32.71 23.35 0.81
CA ALA A 283 -33.04 23.48 2.24
C ALA A 283 -33.62 22.26 3.00
N GLY A 284 -32.88 21.82 4.01
CA GLY A 284 -33.40 21.01 5.11
C GLY A 284 -32.35 20.61 6.12
N ALA A 285 -32.27 21.39 7.23
CA ALA A 285 -31.81 21.02 8.56
C ALA A 285 -30.39 20.43 8.78
N ALA A 286 -29.53 21.23 9.39
CA ALA A 286 -28.27 20.82 10.03
C ALA A 286 -28.53 20.12 11.39
N PRO A 287 -27.77 19.08 11.74
CA PRO A 287 -27.65 18.66 13.13
C PRO A 287 -26.40 19.26 13.80
N SER A 288 -26.58 19.63 15.04
CA SER A 288 -25.68 20.32 15.94
C SER A 288 -24.45 19.51 16.37
N ALA A 289 -23.34 20.25 16.54
CA ALA A 289 -22.08 19.76 17.08
C ALA A 289 -22.18 19.27 18.52
N GLY A 290 -21.71 18.08 18.79
CA GLY A 290 -21.49 17.52 20.12
C GLY A 290 -19.99 17.26 20.34
N ALA A 291 -19.54 17.58 21.55
CA ALA A 291 -18.18 17.69 22.04
C ALA A 291 -17.31 16.42 21.89
N ALA A 292 -16.01 16.63 21.67
CA ALA A 292 -14.98 15.62 21.57
C ALA A 292 -14.61 15.00 22.94
N PRO A 293 -14.33 13.70 23.05
CA PRO A 293 -13.65 13.11 24.19
C PRO A 293 -12.14 12.96 23.95
N SER A 294 -11.43 13.03 25.08
CA SER A 294 -9.98 13.03 25.26
C SER A 294 -9.28 11.74 24.82
N ALA A 295 -8.01 11.93 24.37
CA ALA A 295 -7.13 10.91 23.84
C ALA A 295 -6.57 10.00 24.93
N GLU A 296 -6.92 8.73 24.90
CA GLU A 296 -6.21 7.63 25.54
C GLU A 296 -6.08 6.46 24.55
N ALA A 297 -4.96 5.72 24.64
CA ALA A 297 -4.48 4.76 23.67
C ALA A 297 -5.59 3.88 23.08
N ALA A 298 -5.84 4.02 21.77
CA ALA A 298 -6.82 3.22 21.07
C ALA A 298 -6.30 1.81 20.77
N PRO A 299 -7.03 0.76 21.17
CA PRO A 299 -6.92 -0.57 20.59
C PRO A 299 -7.38 -0.57 19.13
N PRO A 300 -7.12 -1.65 18.36
CA PRO A 300 -7.53 -1.72 16.97
C PRO A 300 -9.04 -1.48 16.86
N ALA A 301 -9.42 -0.68 15.86
CA ALA A 301 -10.76 -0.14 15.66
C ALA A 301 -11.88 -1.10 16.08
N GLU A 302 -12.51 -0.81 17.21
CA GLU A 302 -13.79 -1.39 17.58
C GLU A 302 -14.89 -0.83 16.68
N ALA A 303 -15.81 -1.73 16.32
CA ALA A 303 -16.91 -1.48 15.43
C ALA A 303 -17.72 -0.24 15.85
N ALA A 304 -17.99 0.63 14.88
CA ALA A 304 -18.98 1.71 15.04
C ALA A 304 -20.34 1.13 15.44
N PRO A 305 -21.11 1.80 16.32
CA PRO A 305 -22.41 1.29 16.77
C PRO A 305 -23.40 1.25 15.61
N HIS A 306 -23.84 0.05 15.24
CA HIS A 306 -25.08 -0.29 14.52
C HIS A 306 -25.53 0.59 13.32
N GLY A 307 -24.60 0.98 12.43
CA GLY A 307 -24.91 1.46 11.12
C GLY A 307 -24.40 0.47 10.06
N ARG A 308 -25.14 0.30 8.97
CA ARG A 308 -24.66 -0.48 7.80
C ARG A 308 -23.35 0.12 7.30
N LEU A 309 -22.34 -0.71 7.07
CA LEU A 309 -21.08 -0.27 6.48
C LEU A 309 -21.35 0.36 5.11
N PRO A 310 -20.82 1.58 4.80
CA PRO A 310 -20.99 2.17 3.48
C PRO A 310 -20.52 1.21 2.39
N LEU A 311 -21.30 1.09 1.30
CA LEU A 311 -21.00 0.15 0.20
C LEU A 311 -19.62 0.42 -0.39
N ALA A 312 -19.25 1.69 -0.57
CA ALA A 312 -17.92 2.06 -1.08
C ALA A 312 -16.80 1.54 -0.18
N GLU A 313 -16.93 1.60 1.15
CA GLU A 313 -15.93 1.05 2.07
C GLU A 313 -15.89 -0.48 2.01
N ALA A 314 -17.04 -1.13 1.89
CA ALA A 314 -17.13 -2.58 1.74
C ALA A 314 -16.47 -3.05 0.44
N VAL A 315 -16.67 -2.33 -0.67
CA VAL A 315 -16.00 -2.56 -1.95
C VAL A 315 -14.48 -2.44 -1.80
N VAL A 316 -14.00 -1.37 -1.17
CA VAL A 316 -12.56 -1.18 -0.95
C VAL A 316 -11.98 -2.32 -0.12
N LYS A 317 -12.63 -2.73 0.98
CA LYS A 317 -12.17 -3.86 1.80
C LYS A 317 -12.10 -5.15 0.99
N GLU A 318 -13.09 -5.40 0.13
CA GLU A 318 -13.12 -6.61 -0.69
C GLU A 318 -12.04 -6.60 -1.78
N ILE A 319 -11.79 -5.45 -2.41
CA ILE A 319 -10.66 -5.27 -3.32
C ILE A 319 -9.34 -5.54 -2.59
N LEU A 320 -9.13 -4.96 -1.43
CA LEU A 320 -7.91 -5.18 -0.64
C LEU A 320 -7.76 -6.63 -0.16
N ARG A 321 -8.84 -7.38 -0.07
CA ARG A 321 -8.80 -8.83 0.18
C ARG A 321 -8.40 -9.60 -1.08
N LEU A 322 -9.10 -9.38 -2.19
CA LEU A 322 -8.90 -10.13 -3.43
C LEU A 322 -7.67 -9.67 -4.22
N SER A 323 -7.39 -8.40 -4.24
CA SER A 323 -6.27 -7.79 -4.95
C SER A 323 -5.43 -6.92 -4.03
N PRO A 324 -4.84 -7.50 -2.95
CA PRO A 324 -4.00 -6.73 -2.04
C PRO A 324 -2.79 -6.18 -2.80
N PRO A 325 -2.63 -4.85 -2.97
CA PRO A 325 -1.49 -4.32 -3.73
C PRO A 325 -0.15 -4.75 -3.14
N ALA A 326 -0.03 -4.77 -1.81
CA ALA A 326 1.10 -5.37 -1.10
C ALA A 326 0.86 -6.88 -0.89
N TRP A 327 0.86 -7.64 -1.98
CA TRP A 327 0.53 -9.07 -1.99
C TRP A 327 1.55 -9.97 -1.30
N MET A 328 2.80 -9.47 -1.17
CA MET A 328 3.92 -10.14 -0.52
C MET A 328 4.57 -9.21 0.50
N MET A 329 4.94 -9.72 1.65
CA MET A 329 5.64 -8.99 2.70
C MET A 329 6.88 -9.76 3.14
N THR A 330 8.06 -9.18 2.97
CA THR A 330 9.34 -9.79 3.33
C THR A 330 9.82 -9.32 4.70
N ARG A 331 10.35 -10.26 5.48
CA ARG A 331 11.08 -9.99 6.74
C ARG A 331 12.37 -10.77 6.76
N VAL A 332 13.41 -10.17 7.32
CA VAL A 332 14.72 -10.79 7.48
C VAL A 332 14.97 -11.03 8.96
N ALA A 333 15.31 -12.26 9.32
CA ALA A 333 15.63 -12.62 10.69
C ALA A 333 16.91 -11.92 11.16
N ARG A 334 16.86 -11.19 12.28
CA ARG A 334 18.03 -10.53 12.90
C ARG A 334 18.86 -11.48 13.74
N THR A 335 18.18 -12.40 14.37
CA THR A 335 18.72 -13.40 15.31
C THR A 335 18.27 -14.79 14.89
N ALA A 336 18.74 -15.81 15.57
CA ALA A 336 18.16 -17.14 15.44
C ALA A 336 16.75 -17.15 16.04
N VAL A 337 15.75 -17.45 15.22
CA VAL A 337 14.34 -17.42 15.61
C VAL A 337 13.64 -18.72 15.26
N THR A 338 12.49 -18.96 15.86
CA THR A 338 11.65 -20.13 15.57
C THR A 338 10.41 -19.65 14.80
N LEU A 339 10.12 -20.28 13.67
CA LEU A 339 8.92 -20.11 12.87
C LEU A 339 8.10 -21.41 12.90
N GLY A 340 7.07 -21.49 13.74
CA GLY A 340 6.39 -22.74 14.03
C GLY A 340 7.33 -23.76 14.65
N GLU A 341 7.53 -24.92 13.99
CA GLU A 341 8.49 -25.95 14.40
C GLU A 341 9.90 -25.75 13.80
N TRP A 342 10.08 -24.79 12.90
CA TRP A 342 11.29 -24.59 12.11
C TRP A 342 12.23 -23.55 12.73
N ARG A 343 13.54 -23.77 12.59
CA ARG A 343 14.56 -22.83 13.09
C ARG A 343 15.17 -22.06 11.93
N LEU A 344 15.10 -20.73 12.02
CA LEU A 344 15.70 -19.79 11.07
C LEU A 344 16.99 -19.22 11.64
N ARG A 345 17.96 -18.97 10.77
CA ARG A 345 19.26 -18.36 11.08
C ARG A 345 19.20 -16.84 10.87
N PRO A 346 20.09 -16.08 11.50
CA PRO A 346 20.24 -14.66 11.16
C PRO A 346 20.47 -14.47 9.65
N GLY A 347 19.72 -13.56 9.05
CA GLY A 347 19.75 -13.28 7.62
C GLY A 347 18.88 -14.20 6.76
N ASP A 348 18.17 -15.17 7.34
CA ASP A 348 17.14 -15.92 6.60
C ASP A 348 15.92 -15.00 6.37
N GLU A 349 15.30 -15.14 5.20
CA GLU A 349 14.15 -14.33 4.78
C GLU A 349 12.85 -15.12 4.95
N VAL A 350 11.82 -14.43 5.43
CA VAL A 350 10.45 -14.96 5.51
C VAL A 350 9.56 -14.11 4.60
N LEU A 351 8.98 -14.77 3.60
CA LEU A 351 8.02 -14.18 2.69
C LEU A 351 6.60 -14.59 3.10
N CYS A 352 5.79 -13.59 3.42
CA CYS A 352 4.40 -13.75 3.83
C CYS A 352 3.49 -13.28 2.69
N THR A 353 2.68 -14.16 2.12
CA THR A 353 1.80 -13.80 1.01
C THR A 353 0.37 -13.50 1.47
N ALA A 354 0.03 -12.21 1.53
CA ALA A 354 -1.34 -11.78 1.82
C ALA A 354 -2.34 -12.31 0.78
N PHE A 355 -1.94 -12.40 -0.49
CA PHE A 355 -2.81 -12.85 -1.58
C PHE A 355 -3.36 -14.27 -1.37
N LEU A 356 -2.54 -15.22 -0.90
CA LEU A 356 -3.00 -16.59 -0.63
C LEU A 356 -3.74 -16.68 0.70
N ILE A 357 -3.27 -16.00 1.74
CA ILE A 357 -3.94 -15.96 3.05
C ILE A 357 -5.37 -15.40 2.91
N HIS A 358 -5.55 -14.33 2.14
CA HIS A 358 -6.86 -13.72 1.93
C HIS A 358 -7.81 -14.56 1.07
N ARG A 359 -7.32 -15.65 0.47
CA ARG A 359 -8.09 -16.60 -0.35
C ARG A 359 -8.15 -18.00 0.23
N ASP A 360 -7.72 -18.16 1.46
CA ASP A 360 -7.72 -19.47 2.11
C ASP A 360 -9.14 -19.85 2.56
N PRO A 361 -9.72 -20.94 2.04
CA PRO A 361 -11.07 -21.39 2.39
C PRO A 361 -11.25 -21.78 3.86
N ARG A 362 -10.16 -21.99 4.60
CA ARG A 362 -10.20 -22.23 6.05
C ARG A 362 -10.69 -20.99 6.81
N TRP A 363 -10.52 -19.79 6.24
CA TRP A 363 -10.81 -18.51 6.88
C TRP A 363 -11.87 -17.68 6.15
N TRP A 364 -12.04 -17.89 4.84
CA TRP A 364 -12.91 -17.11 3.99
C TRP A 364 -13.90 -18.01 3.25
N SER A 365 -15.19 -17.82 3.48
CA SER A 365 -16.24 -18.48 2.70
C SER A 365 -16.20 -17.93 1.27
N GLN A 366 -16.35 -18.80 0.27
CA GLN A 366 -16.27 -18.42 -1.15
C GLN A 366 -15.08 -17.49 -1.42
N PRO A 367 -13.83 -17.95 -1.19
CA PRO A 367 -12.67 -17.09 -1.03
C PRO A 367 -12.29 -16.32 -2.31
N ASP A 368 -12.62 -16.82 -3.49
CA ASP A 368 -12.33 -16.18 -4.78
C ASP A 368 -13.47 -15.30 -5.29
N GLU A 369 -14.65 -15.34 -4.65
CA GLU A 369 -15.79 -14.52 -5.03
C GLU A 369 -15.65 -13.08 -4.53
N PHE A 370 -15.99 -12.13 -5.42
CA PHE A 370 -16.08 -10.71 -5.05
C PHE A 370 -17.46 -10.45 -4.43
N ASP A 371 -17.49 -10.31 -3.12
CA ASP A 371 -18.69 -10.13 -2.33
C ASP A 371 -18.48 -9.05 -1.25
N PRO A 372 -18.74 -7.77 -1.55
CA PRO A 372 -18.67 -6.70 -0.56
C PRO A 372 -19.61 -6.88 0.64
N ALA A 373 -20.74 -7.58 0.47
CA ALA A 373 -21.70 -7.78 1.56
C ALA A 373 -21.13 -8.66 2.69
N ARG A 374 -20.11 -9.47 2.43
CA ARG A 374 -19.43 -10.24 3.49
C ARG A 374 -18.95 -9.37 4.65
N TRP A 375 -18.60 -8.12 4.38
CA TRP A 375 -18.07 -7.20 5.40
C TRP A 375 -19.11 -6.71 6.41
N GLU A 376 -20.39 -6.97 6.19
CA GLU A 376 -21.43 -6.73 7.19
C GLU A 376 -21.25 -7.66 8.39
N THR A 377 -20.83 -8.90 8.16
CA THR A 377 -20.71 -9.95 9.16
C THR A 377 -19.28 -10.42 9.41
N ALA A 378 -18.37 -10.27 8.43
CA ALA A 378 -17.00 -10.77 8.56
C ALA A 378 -16.25 -10.08 9.71
N ARG A 379 -15.60 -10.90 10.52
CA ARG A 379 -14.71 -10.47 11.61
C ARG A 379 -13.41 -11.28 11.48
N PRO A 380 -12.49 -10.85 10.57
CA PRO A 380 -11.28 -11.59 10.32
C PRO A 380 -10.45 -11.80 11.58
N ALA A 381 -10.00 -13.03 11.80
CA ALA A 381 -9.07 -13.34 12.88
C ALA A 381 -7.70 -12.67 12.62
N PRO A 382 -6.88 -12.41 13.66
CA PRO A 382 -5.54 -11.87 13.49
C PRO A 382 -4.73 -12.67 12.46
N GLY A 383 -4.11 -11.97 11.50
CA GLY A 383 -3.31 -12.60 10.44
C GLY A 383 -4.08 -13.06 9.21
N THR A 384 -5.42 -13.16 9.25
CA THR A 384 -6.21 -13.63 8.10
C THR A 384 -6.59 -12.52 7.12
N TYR A 385 -6.47 -11.25 7.53
CA TYR A 385 -6.69 -10.07 6.69
C TYR A 385 -5.60 -9.03 6.95
N LEU A 386 -4.70 -8.84 6.00
CA LEU A 386 -3.46 -8.10 6.16
C LEU A 386 -3.23 -7.01 5.08
N PRO A 387 -4.25 -6.25 4.65
CA PRO A 387 -4.08 -5.27 3.56
C PRO A 387 -3.08 -4.18 3.90
N PHE A 388 -2.87 -3.91 5.19
CA PHE A 388 -1.97 -2.91 5.73
C PHE A 388 -0.84 -3.50 6.60
N GLY A 389 -0.64 -4.82 6.52
CA GLY A 389 0.30 -5.55 7.36
C GLY A 389 -0.14 -5.65 8.81
N ALA A 390 0.81 -5.88 9.73
CA ALA A 390 0.56 -5.99 11.17
C ALA A 390 1.77 -5.51 12.00
N GLY A 391 1.58 -5.40 13.33
CA GLY A 391 2.64 -5.11 14.29
C GLY A 391 3.21 -3.70 14.20
N SER A 392 4.47 -3.57 14.62
CA SER A 392 5.17 -2.28 14.69
C SER A 392 5.36 -1.58 13.33
N ARG A 393 5.19 -2.33 12.23
CA ARG A 393 5.27 -1.83 10.85
C ARG A 393 3.90 -1.77 10.15
N TYR A 394 2.80 -1.91 10.89
CA TYR A 394 1.46 -1.65 10.35
C TYR A 394 1.44 -0.33 9.57
N CYS A 395 0.75 -0.29 8.42
CA CYS A 395 0.78 0.87 7.52
C CYS A 395 0.45 2.17 8.27
N LEU A 396 1.34 3.15 8.14
CA LEU A 396 1.20 4.44 8.81
C LEU A 396 0.03 5.25 8.22
N GLY A 397 -0.17 5.14 6.90
CA GLY A 397 -1.21 5.82 6.14
C GLY A 397 -2.52 5.03 5.98
N ALA A 398 -2.75 3.96 6.75
CA ALA A 398 -3.92 3.08 6.53
C ALA A 398 -5.25 3.85 6.53
N ALA A 399 -5.47 4.75 7.49
CA ALA A 399 -6.69 5.54 7.58
C ALA A 399 -6.85 6.49 6.38
N VAL A 400 -5.78 7.20 6.00
CA VAL A 400 -5.78 8.09 4.82
C VAL A 400 -6.02 7.29 3.55
N ALA A 401 -5.36 6.13 3.38
CA ALA A 401 -5.54 5.27 2.22
C ALA A 401 -6.97 4.75 2.12
N MET A 402 -7.55 4.24 3.21
CA MET A 402 -8.96 3.82 3.22
C MET A 402 -9.88 4.97 2.83
N ARG A 403 -9.69 6.16 3.42
CA ARG A 403 -10.49 7.34 3.09
C ARG A 403 -10.37 7.73 1.62
N GLN A 404 -9.14 7.82 1.12
CA GLN A 404 -8.85 8.15 -0.28
C GLN A 404 -9.48 7.14 -1.25
N LEU A 405 -9.33 5.84 -0.99
CA LEU A 405 -9.89 4.78 -1.83
C LEU A 405 -11.42 4.80 -1.82
N THR A 406 -12.04 4.98 -0.64
CA THR A 406 -13.49 5.05 -0.51
C THR A 406 -14.06 6.26 -1.23
N LEU A 407 -13.48 7.45 -1.04
CA LEU A 407 -13.89 8.67 -1.73
C LEU A 407 -13.75 8.54 -3.26
N ALA A 408 -12.61 8.01 -3.71
CA ALA A 408 -12.37 7.82 -5.13
C ALA A 408 -13.35 6.80 -5.74
N THR A 409 -13.65 5.71 -5.04
CA THR A 409 -14.64 4.71 -5.49
C THR A 409 -16.02 5.35 -5.68
N SER A 410 -16.52 6.04 -4.66
CA SER A 410 -17.81 6.74 -4.71
C SER A 410 -17.82 7.80 -5.84
N ARG A 411 -16.75 8.60 -5.93
CA ARG A 411 -16.68 9.70 -6.90
C ARG A 411 -16.61 9.23 -8.34
N ILE A 412 -15.85 8.15 -8.62
CA ILE A 412 -15.78 7.56 -9.95
C ILE A 412 -17.17 7.03 -10.34
N ALA A 413 -17.82 6.27 -9.47
CA ALA A 413 -19.14 5.71 -9.73
C ALA A 413 -20.22 6.82 -9.92
N GLN A 414 -20.14 7.91 -9.13
CA GLN A 414 -21.08 9.03 -9.19
C GLN A 414 -20.98 9.83 -10.50
N ARG A 415 -19.76 9.99 -11.05
CA ARG A 415 -19.56 10.89 -12.20
C ARG A 415 -19.42 10.19 -13.54
N PHE A 416 -18.96 8.95 -13.51
CA PHE A 416 -18.54 8.28 -14.73
C PHE A 416 -19.17 6.90 -14.89
N HIS A 417 -19.59 6.63 -16.11
CA HIS A 417 -19.75 5.27 -16.57
C HIS A 417 -18.41 4.75 -17.08
N VAL A 418 -17.87 3.71 -16.43
CA VAL A 418 -16.57 3.14 -16.78
C VAL A 418 -16.76 2.07 -17.86
N HIS A 419 -16.23 2.34 -19.05
CA HIS A 419 -16.22 1.37 -20.15
C HIS A 419 -14.81 0.81 -20.31
N ALA A 420 -14.60 -0.47 -19.98
CA ALA A 420 -13.31 -1.15 -20.10
C ALA A 420 -13.48 -2.50 -20.80
N PRO A 421 -13.32 -2.56 -22.12
CA PRO A 421 -13.62 -3.76 -22.91
C PRO A 421 -12.70 -4.93 -22.59
N ASN A 422 -11.50 -4.67 -22.09
CA ASN A 422 -10.54 -5.71 -21.68
C ASN A 422 -10.56 -6.02 -20.17
N ALA A 423 -11.53 -5.50 -19.40
CA ALA A 423 -11.53 -5.65 -17.93
C ALA A 423 -11.56 -7.13 -17.46
N VAL A 424 -12.30 -7.99 -18.18
CA VAL A 424 -12.38 -9.42 -17.87
C VAL A 424 -11.05 -10.13 -18.18
N ALA A 425 -10.39 -9.72 -19.27
CA ALA A 425 -9.13 -10.33 -19.74
C ALA A 425 -7.87 -9.74 -19.07
N ALA A 426 -8.00 -8.63 -18.33
CA ALA A 426 -6.88 -8.03 -17.63
C ALA A 426 -6.48 -8.90 -16.44
N GLU A 427 -5.48 -9.76 -16.65
CA GLU A 427 -4.94 -10.66 -15.62
C GLU A 427 -4.18 -9.88 -14.55
N PRO A 428 -4.18 -10.37 -13.28
CA PRO A 428 -3.38 -9.77 -12.22
C PRO A 428 -1.88 -9.95 -12.49
N GLU A 429 -1.13 -8.87 -12.44
CA GLU A 429 0.33 -8.87 -12.53
C GLU A 429 0.95 -8.81 -11.13
N PHE A 430 1.78 -9.80 -10.82
CA PHE A 430 2.44 -9.97 -9.51
C PHE A 430 3.91 -9.54 -9.60
N CYS A 431 4.14 -8.25 -9.56
CA CYS A 431 5.48 -7.66 -9.43
C CYS A 431 5.62 -6.98 -8.05
N GLY A 432 6.33 -5.88 -7.91
CA GLY A 432 6.45 -5.14 -6.64
C GLY A 432 5.10 -4.75 -6.02
N ARG A 433 4.03 -4.75 -6.83
CA ARG A 433 2.63 -4.59 -6.43
C ARG A 433 1.72 -5.49 -7.27
N LEU A 434 0.52 -5.75 -6.75
CA LEU A 434 -0.52 -6.45 -7.49
C LEU A 434 -1.49 -5.44 -8.12
N ALA A 435 -1.62 -5.46 -9.43
CA ALA A 435 -2.59 -4.69 -10.19
C ALA A 435 -3.03 -5.46 -11.46
N PRO A 436 -4.21 -5.17 -12.05
CA PRO A 436 -4.58 -5.67 -13.38
C PRO A 436 -3.60 -5.16 -14.45
N ALA A 437 -3.01 -6.09 -15.21
CA ALA A 437 -2.05 -5.74 -16.27
C ALA A 437 -2.76 -5.11 -17.48
N GLY A 438 -2.25 -3.98 -17.97
CA GLY A 438 -2.69 -3.36 -19.21
C GLY A 438 -4.20 -3.04 -19.25
N LEU A 439 -4.82 -2.78 -18.11
CA LEU A 439 -6.24 -2.41 -18.05
C LEU A 439 -6.45 -1.07 -18.77
N ARG A 440 -7.30 -1.09 -19.80
CA ARG A 440 -7.69 0.10 -20.52
C ARG A 440 -9.16 0.43 -20.24
N ALA A 441 -9.44 1.73 -20.07
CA ALA A 441 -10.80 2.20 -19.83
C ALA A 441 -11.06 3.57 -20.47
N GLU A 442 -12.33 3.81 -20.77
CA GLU A 442 -12.87 5.12 -21.09
C GLU A 442 -13.81 5.55 -19.96
N PHE A 443 -13.54 6.71 -19.37
CA PHE A 443 -14.40 7.34 -18.38
C PHE A 443 -15.40 8.26 -19.09
N ARG A 444 -16.64 7.81 -19.23
CA ARG A 444 -17.74 8.57 -19.85
C ARG A 444 -18.55 9.25 -18.77
N PHE A 445 -18.84 10.54 -18.94
CA PHE A 445 -19.74 11.23 -18.00
C PHE A 445 -21.09 10.47 -17.95
N GLY A 446 -21.62 10.28 -16.73
CA GLY A 446 -22.99 9.80 -16.52
C GLY A 446 -23.99 10.84 -17.08
N GLU A 447 -25.09 10.35 -17.67
CA GLU A 447 -26.18 11.20 -18.17
C GLU A 447 -26.92 11.91 -17.04
#